data_5f57ce84eae53cd2e77a6c7800be4159
#
_entry.id   5f57ce84eae53cd2e77a6c7800be4159
#
_cell.length_a   1.000
_cell.length_b   1.000
_cell.length_c   1.000
_cell.angle_alpha   90.00
_cell.angle_beta   90.00
_cell.angle_gamma   90.00
#
_symmetry.space_group_name_H-M   'P 1'
#
loop_
_entity.id
_entity.type
_entity.pdbx_description
1 polymer ?
#
loop_
_entity_poly.entity_id
_entity_poly.type
_entity_poly.pdbx_seq_one_letter_code
_entity_poly.pdbx_strand_id
1 'polypeptide(L)'
;MKVIKLIIITVSLAFLSSCNKGFQQKEPSEKTKEVSKKLRAFLDQEFEAYLSRHPMDQTYLGIKTDADKWNDISKEFEASELAHKKKALRWLKDSIAPLQLDKKAQLSYRLYKQQLENAIADYQYRLHNYPVNQMHGMHAEIPAFLINMHQVENVKDAENYIQRLRNLKLLFKQLVENLRAREKVGILPPKFVFAKVLEASRNIIKGSPFNVSGEASTLLADFTEKISKLSIPEGEKKNLIKIARKALVESVLPAYKNLIKVLEEQEKIATNDAGVWKMPKGSEFFNNALQRTTTTNLTAEEIHKIGLKEVARIHEEMRSIMKKVNFKGTLKEFFQFMKKDKQFYYPATSEGRIAYMKKATHIIDSMKTRLNELFITKPKAALKVKAVEAFREKSAGKAFYQQPAIDGSRPGTYYANMYDMESMPSYQMEALAYHEGIPGHHMQIAIAQELEDLPMFRKLGRYTAYIEGWGLYSEYIPKEMGFYANPYSDFGRLAMELWRACRLVVDTGVHAKRWTREEGIKYYIDNTPNAKADAVKMVERHIVMPSQATAYKIGMLKIIALRDKAKKFLGEKFDVREFHDVVLTNGPIPLNVLETLVEEYISSKS
;
A
#
# COMPACT_ATOMS: atom_id res chain seq x y z
N MET A 1 89.70 -29.97 -3.84
CA MET A 1 90.11 -30.02 -2.47
C MET A 1 89.34 -28.98 -1.65
N LYS A 2 88.93 -29.34 -0.52
CA LYS A 2 88.13 -28.61 0.55
C LYS A 2 86.63 -28.57 0.30
N VAL A 3 85.96 -29.46 1.01
CA VAL A 3 84.57 -29.60 1.33
C VAL A 3 84.20 -28.57 2.36
N ILE A 4 83.15 -27.80 2.11
CA ILE A 4 82.52 -26.98 3.16
C ILE A 4 81.13 -27.57 3.42
N LYS A 5 80.94 -28.10 4.62
CA LYS A 5 79.67 -28.58 5.16
C LYS A 5 78.73 -27.40 5.46
N LEU A 6 77.55 -27.38 4.88
CA LEU A 6 76.51 -26.44 5.20
C LEU A 6 75.60 -27.08 6.28
N ILE A 7 75.55 -26.47 7.45
CA ILE A 7 74.67 -26.82 8.54
C ILE A 7 73.31 -26.16 8.30
N ILE A 8 72.28 -26.93 8.08
CA ILE A 8 70.88 -26.47 7.96
C ILE A 8 70.32 -26.41 9.39
N ILE A 9 70.06 -25.17 9.89
CA ILE A 9 69.30 -24.94 11.09
C ILE A 9 67.83 -24.93 10.74
N THR A 10 67.10 -25.96 11.19
CA THR A 10 65.63 -26.04 11.07
C THR A 10 65.01 -25.21 12.17
N VAL A 11 64.49 -24.05 11.84
CA VAL A 11 63.64 -23.23 12.72
C VAL A 11 62.19 -23.71 12.62
N SER A 12 61.72 -24.38 13.64
CA SER A 12 60.31 -24.80 13.77
C SER A 12 59.46 -23.58 14.09
N LEU A 13 58.74 -23.02 13.11
CA LEU A 13 57.66 -22.05 13.34
C LEU A 13 56.44 -22.81 13.86
N ALA A 14 56.16 -22.69 15.11
CA ALA A 14 54.88 -23.07 15.70
C ALA A 14 53.80 -22.09 15.22
N PHE A 15 52.97 -22.47 14.25
CA PHE A 15 51.76 -21.75 13.88
C PHE A 15 50.76 -21.86 15.03
N LEU A 16 50.60 -20.80 15.78
CA LEU A 16 49.45 -20.58 16.64
C LEU A 16 48.22 -20.39 15.73
N SER A 17 47.51 -21.47 15.45
CA SER A 17 46.17 -21.43 14.84
C SER A 17 45.21 -20.81 15.88
N SER A 18 45.04 -19.49 15.77
CA SER A 18 43.93 -18.79 16.42
C SER A 18 42.63 -19.33 15.84
N CYS A 19 41.93 -20.15 16.60
CA CYS A 19 40.57 -20.59 16.28
C CYS A 19 39.64 -19.36 16.25
N ASN A 20 39.48 -18.77 15.09
CA ASN A 20 38.38 -17.88 14.81
C ASN A 20 37.11 -18.76 14.71
N LYS A 21 36.42 -18.96 15.83
CA LYS A 21 35.11 -19.58 15.84
C LYS A 21 34.09 -18.59 15.24
N GLY A 22 34.20 -18.37 13.93
CA GLY A 22 33.07 -17.88 13.17
C GLY A 22 31.93 -18.86 13.36
N PHE A 23 30.75 -18.37 13.74
CA PHE A 23 29.52 -19.14 13.78
C PHE A 23 29.27 -19.71 12.39
N GLN A 24 29.79 -20.90 12.07
CA GLN A 24 29.34 -21.68 10.92
C GLN A 24 27.89 -22.07 11.20
N GLN A 25 26.95 -21.43 10.53
CA GLN A 25 25.58 -21.94 10.48
C GLN A 25 25.68 -23.38 9.96
N LYS A 26 25.35 -24.33 10.86
CA LYS A 26 25.34 -25.75 10.53
C LYS A 26 24.39 -25.93 9.34
N GLU A 27 24.86 -26.51 8.24
CA GLU A 27 24.01 -26.79 7.08
C GLU A 27 22.74 -27.55 7.54
N PRO A 28 21.57 -27.20 6.99
CA PRO A 28 20.33 -27.90 7.33
C PRO A 28 20.47 -29.41 7.03
N SER A 29 19.96 -30.26 7.93
CA SER A 29 19.92 -31.71 7.68
C SER A 29 19.13 -32.04 6.42
N GLU A 30 19.41 -33.16 5.77
CA GLU A 30 18.66 -33.61 4.57
C GLU A 30 17.15 -33.65 4.85
N LYS A 31 16.73 -34.11 6.04
CA LYS A 31 15.33 -34.09 6.47
C LYS A 31 14.77 -32.65 6.52
N THR A 32 15.54 -31.68 7.01
CA THR A 32 15.14 -30.27 7.03
C THR A 32 14.98 -29.72 5.63
N LYS A 33 15.89 -30.03 4.72
CA LYS A 33 15.80 -29.63 3.30
C LYS A 33 14.55 -30.22 2.64
N GLU A 34 14.26 -31.50 2.87
CA GLU A 34 13.09 -32.20 2.33
C GLU A 34 11.77 -31.59 2.83
N VAL A 35 11.62 -31.38 4.14
CA VAL A 35 10.39 -30.80 4.72
C VAL A 35 10.21 -29.34 4.26
N SER A 36 11.29 -28.56 4.17
CA SER A 36 11.24 -27.18 3.65
C SER A 36 10.84 -27.14 2.17
N LYS A 37 11.35 -28.08 1.35
CA LYS A 37 10.96 -28.23 -0.05
C LYS A 37 9.48 -28.62 -0.20
N LYS A 38 9.00 -29.53 0.64
CA LYS A 38 7.58 -29.93 0.69
C LYS A 38 6.67 -28.73 1.02
N LEU A 39 7.05 -27.92 2.00
CA LEU A 39 6.32 -26.68 2.32
C LEU A 39 6.32 -25.71 1.13
N ARG A 40 7.50 -25.52 0.50
CA ARG A 40 7.61 -24.60 -0.65
C ARG A 40 6.70 -25.03 -1.78
N ALA A 41 6.73 -26.30 -2.16
CA ALA A 41 5.87 -26.83 -3.23
C ALA A 41 4.37 -26.64 -2.92
N PHE A 42 3.96 -26.83 -1.66
CA PHE A 42 2.60 -26.58 -1.22
C PHE A 42 2.22 -25.09 -1.36
N LEU A 43 3.08 -24.16 -0.93
CA LEU A 43 2.82 -22.72 -1.02
C LEU A 43 2.71 -22.23 -2.46
N ASP A 44 3.54 -22.76 -3.35
CA ASP A 44 3.51 -22.44 -4.77
C ASP A 44 2.22 -23.00 -5.42
N GLN A 45 1.82 -24.23 -5.10
CA GLN A 45 0.56 -24.83 -5.57
C GLN A 45 -0.67 -24.04 -5.07
N GLU A 46 -0.69 -23.62 -3.80
CA GLU A 46 -1.78 -22.80 -3.26
C GLU A 46 -1.89 -21.45 -3.96
N PHE A 47 -0.76 -20.84 -4.32
CA PHE A 47 -0.73 -19.59 -5.05
C PHE A 47 -1.25 -19.74 -6.48
N GLU A 48 -0.84 -20.79 -7.21
CA GLU A 48 -1.35 -21.10 -8.54
C GLU A 48 -2.87 -21.39 -8.50
N ALA A 49 -3.31 -22.19 -7.52
CA ALA A 49 -4.72 -22.45 -7.30
C ALA A 49 -5.52 -21.20 -6.95
N TYR A 50 -4.94 -20.25 -6.21
CA TYR A 50 -5.54 -18.94 -5.97
C TYR A 50 -5.70 -18.17 -7.28
N LEU A 51 -4.64 -18.04 -8.08
CA LEU A 51 -4.67 -17.32 -9.35
C LEU A 51 -5.70 -17.89 -10.32
N SER A 52 -5.84 -19.23 -10.41
CA SER A 52 -6.81 -19.88 -11.29
C SER A 52 -8.28 -19.53 -10.94
N ARG A 53 -8.53 -19.11 -9.70
CA ARG A 53 -9.87 -18.69 -9.24
C ARG A 53 -10.07 -17.18 -9.24
N HIS A 54 -9.00 -16.40 -9.52
CA HIS A 54 -9.02 -14.93 -9.47
C HIS A 54 -8.50 -14.30 -10.78
N PRO A 55 -9.28 -14.30 -11.85
CA PRO A 55 -8.87 -13.81 -13.17
C PRO A 55 -8.38 -12.36 -13.21
N MET A 56 -8.90 -11.49 -12.34
CA MET A 56 -8.43 -10.12 -12.26
C MET A 56 -6.99 -10.05 -11.72
N ASP A 57 -6.64 -10.89 -10.74
CA ASP A 57 -5.30 -10.94 -10.18
C ASP A 57 -4.28 -11.50 -11.18
N GLN A 58 -4.70 -12.46 -12.04
CA GLN A 58 -3.89 -12.88 -13.19
C GLN A 58 -3.56 -11.68 -14.09
N THR A 59 -4.56 -10.86 -14.42
CA THR A 59 -4.34 -9.68 -15.27
C THR A 59 -3.43 -8.65 -14.61
N TYR A 60 -3.52 -8.41 -13.30
CA TYR A 60 -2.59 -7.56 -12.55
C TYR A 60 -1.14 -8.04 -12.62
N LEU A 61 -0.94 -9.35 -12.71
CA LEU A 61 0.39 -9.98 -12.86
C LEU A 61 0.83 -10.15 -14.33
N GLY A 62 0.05 -9.68 -15.30
CA GLY A 62 0.35 -9.81 -16.73
C GLY A 62 0.02 -11.19 -17.31
N ILE A 63 -0.65 -12.06 -16.57
CA ILE A 63 -1.08 -13.40 -17.02
C ILE A 63 -2.40 -13.26 -17.79
N LYS A 64 -2.45 -13.77 -19.02
CA LYS A 64 -3.58 -13.61 -19.94
C LYS A 64 -4.49 -14.83 -20.06
N THR A 65 -4.31 -15.87 -19.25
CA THR A 65 -5.05 -17.15 -19.37
C THR A 65 -6.57 -16.96 -19.28
N ASP A 66 -7.04 -16.18 -18.31
CA ASP A 66 -8.47 -15.91 -18.10
C ASP A 66 -8.80 -14.42 -18.31
N ALA A 67 -8.17 -13.80 -19.30
CA ALA A 67 -8.29 -12.36 -19.56
C ALA A 67 -9.69 -11.92 -20.02
N ASP A 68 -10.57 -12.83 -20.34
CA ASP A 68 -11.99 -12.61 -20.69
C ASP A 68 -12.94 -12.67 -19.48
N LYS A 69 -12.45 -13.08 -18.28
CA LYS A 69 -13.27 -13.33 -17.09
C LYS A 69 -13.10 -12.23 -16.04
N TRP A 70 -14.11 -12.14 -15.17
CA TRP A 70 -14.11 -11.40 -13.92
C TRP A 70 -13.95 -12.35 -12.73
N ASN A 71 -13.51 -11.82 -11.60
CA ASN A 71 -13.60 -12.59 -10.35
C ASN A 71 -15.05 -12.86 -10.01
N ASP A 72 -15.36 -14.08 -9.57
CA ASP A 72 -16.65 -14.40 -8.97
C ASP A 72 -16.74 -13.76 -7.57
N ILE A 73 -17.81 -13.04 -7.31
CA ILE A 73 -18.09 -12.37 -6.03
C ILE A 73 -19.39 -12.86 -5.41
N SER A 74 -19.89 -14.01 -5.84
CA SER A 74 -21.09 -14.64 -5.31
C SER A 74 -20.88 -15.14 -3.88
N LYS A 75 -21.96 -15.30 -3.15
CA LYS A 75 -21.98 -15.90 -1.81
C LYS A 75 -21.45 -17.34 -1.83
N GLU A 76 -21.76 -18.07 -2.88
CA GLU A 76 -21.32 -19.45 -3.11
C GLU A 76 -19.80 -19.53 -3.26
N PHE A 77 -19.23 -18.61 -4.03
CA PHE A 77 -17.78 -18.50 -4.18
C PHE A 77 -17.09 -18.14 -2.86
N GLU A 78 -17.60 -17.14 -2.12
CA GLU A 78 -17.07 -16.79 -0.78
C GLU A 78 -17.07 -18.00 0.17
N ALA A 79 -18.13 -18.81 0.15
CA ALA A 79 -18.23 -20.02 0.97
C ALA A 79 -17.22 -21.10 0.54
N SER A 80 -17.00 -21.26 -0.78
CA SER A 80 -16.02 -22.19 -1.32
C SER A 80 -14.59 -21.79 -0.96
N GLU A 81 -14.26 -20.49 -1.02
CA GLU A 81 -12.98 -19.94 -0.59
C GLU A 81 -12.71 -20.17 0.91
N LEU A 82 -13.75 -20.03 1.76
CA LEU A 82 -13.62 -20.39 3.18
C LEU A 82 -13.31 -21.87 3.36
N ALA A 83 -14.00 -22.75 2.64
CA ALA A 83 -13.78 -24.20 2.71
C ALA A 83 -12.35 -24.56 2.25
N HIS A 84 -11.87 -23.92 1.18
CA HIS A 84 -10.51 -24.08 0.69
C HIS A 84 -9.47 -23.66 1.74
N LYS A 85 -9.62 -22.47 2.34
CA LYS A 85 -8.72 -21.97 3.40
C LYS A 85 -8.67 -22.89 4.62
N LYS A 86 -9.81 -23.44 5.03
CA LYS A 86 -9.89 -24.44 6.11
C LYS A 86 -9.14 -25.72 5.76
N LYS A 87 -9.25 -26.18 4.50
CA LYS A 87 -8.53 -27.38 4.00
C LYS A 87 -7.03 -27.12 3.98
N ALA A 88 -6.60 -25.99 3.44
CA ALA A 88 -5.19 -25.58 3.37
C ALA A 88 -4.57 -25.48 4.78
N LEU A 89 -5.28 -24.87 5.75
CA LEU A 89 -4.81 -24.76 7.12
C LEU A 89 -4.65 -26.14 7.79
N ARG A 90 -5.59 -27.04 7.55
CA ARG A 90 -5.55 -28.41 8.06
C ARG A 90 -4.33 -29.15 7.52
N TRP A 91 -4.18 -29.14 6.17
CA TRP A 91 -3.04 -29.75 5.52
C TRP A 91 -1.70 -29.21 6.07
N LEU A 92 -1.60 -27.89 6.22
CA LEU A 92 -0.39 -27.23 6.73
C LEU A 92 -0.03 -27.72 8.14
N LYS A 93 -1.02 -27.86 9.03
CA LYS A 93 -0.82 -28.32 10.42
C LYS A 93 -0.49 -29.81 10.49
N ASP A 94 -1.12 -30.63 9.66
CA ASP A 94 -1.01 -32.09 9.73
C ASP A 94 0.22 -32.62 8.98
N SER A 95 0.66 -31.91 7.93
CA SER A 95 1.69 -32.40 7.01
C SER A 95 3.09 -31.80 7.22
N ILE A 96 3.19 -30.70 7.97
CA ILE A 96 4.44 -29.96 8.17
C ILE A 96 4.74 -29.84 9.66
N ALA A 97 5.91 -30.38 10.06
CA ALA A 97 6.46 -30.20 11.41
C ALA A 97 7.33 -28.95 11.45
N PRO A 98 6.91 -27.82 12.08
CA PRO A 98 7.61 -26.54 12.00
C PRO A 98 9.06 -26.58 12.50
N LEU A 99 9.37 -27.42 13.50
CA LEU A 99 10.72 -27.57 14.04
C LEU A 99 11.70 -28.28 13.09
N GLN A 100 11.19 -28.90 12.02
CA GLN A 100 12.00 -29.56 10.99
C GLN A 100 12.23 -28.66 9.76
N LEU A 101 11.78 -27.42 9.79
CA LEU A 101 11.98 -26.44 8.72
C LEU A 101 13.27 -25.65 8.94
N ASP A 102 13.91 -25.19 7.86
CA ASP A 102 14.91 -24.15 7.95
C ASP A 102 14.29 -22.80 8.37
N LYS A 103 15.11 -21.83 8.77
CA LYS A 103 14.62 -20.52 9.29
C LYS A 103 13.71 -19.77 8.30
N LYS A 104 14.06 -19.77 7.00
CA LYS A 104 13.25 -19.09 5.97
C LYS A 104 11.89 -19.77 5.78
N ALA A 105 11.89 -21.10 5.80
CA ALA A 105 10.68 -21.91 5.70
C ALA A 105 9.81 -21.80 6.96
N GLN A 106 10.41 -21.76 8.16
CA GLN A 106 9.67 -21.51 9.42
C GLN A 106 8.91 -20.18 9.37
N LEU A 107 9.54 -19.11 8.88
CA LEU A 107 8.89 -17.83 8.73
C LEU A 107 7.74 -17.91 7.70
N SER A 108 7.95 -18.58 6.56
CA SER A 108 6.89 -18.77 5.55
C SER A 108 5.72 -19.57 6.09
N TYR A 109 5.97 -20.64 6.84
CA TYR A 109 4.95 -21.42 7.55
C TYR A 109 4.14 -20.56 8.51
N ARG A 110 4.82 -19.78 9.37
CA ARG A 110 4.18 -18.90 10.36
C ARG A 110 3.29 -17.86 9.69
N LEU A 111 3.78 -17.22 8.64
CA LEU A 111 3.04 -16.17 7.92
C LEU A 111 1.81 -16.73 7.20
N TYR A 112 1.95 -17.85 6.50
CA TYR A 112 0.83 -18.45 5.77
C TYR A 112 -0.22 -19.02 6.72
N LYS A 113 0.20 -19.67 7.81
CA LYS A 113 -0.71 -20.11 8.89
C LYS A 113 -1.50 -18.93 9.45
N GLN A 114 -0.84 -17.83 9.82
CA GLN A 114 -1.50 -16.63 10.35
C GLN A 114 -2.47 -16.03 9.34
N GLN A 115 -2.11 -15.97 8.06
CA GLN A 115 -2.98 -15.49 6.99
C GLN A 115 -4.25 -16.33 6.87
N LEU A 116 -4.13 -17.65 6.90
CA LEU A 116 -5.28 -18.56 6.84
C LEU A 116 -6.17 -18.44 8.09
N GLU A 117 -5.58 -18.45 9.28
CA GLU A 117 -6.29 -18.32 10.56
C GLU A 117 -7.05 -16.99 10.62
N ASN A 118 -6.43 -15.89 10.21
CA ASN A 118 -7.05 -14.58 10.13
C ASN A 118 -8.24 -14.58 9.14
N ALA A 119 -8.03 -15.07 7.93
CA ALA A 119 -9.08 -15.08 6.90
C ALA A 119 -10.29 -15.95 7.31
N ILE A 120 -10.06 -17.05 8.01
CA ILE A 120 -11.14 -17.91 8.55
C ILE A 120 -11.90 -17.19 9.67
N ALA A 121 -11.19 -16.54 10.60
CA ALA A 121 -11.80 -15.79 11.70
C ALA A 121 -12.61 -14.57 11.19
N ASP A 122 -12.09 -13.89 10.16
CA ASP A 122 -12.70 -12.67 9.61
C ASP A 122 -13.94 -12.95 8.75
N TYR A 123 -14.19 -14.19 8.36
CA TYR A 123 -15.37 -14.55 7.55
C TYR A 123 -16.70 -14.13 8.19
N GLN A 124 -16.78 -14.08 9.52
CA GLN A 124 -17.94 -13.58 10.23
C GLN A 124 -18.26 -12.11 9.91
N TYR A 125 -17.24 -11.33 9.52
CA TYR A 125 -17.34 -9.91 9.18
C TYR A 125 -17.37 -9.64 7.66
N ARG A 126 -17.55 -10.67 6.81
CA ARG A 126 -17.51 -10.54 5.34
C ARG A 126 -18.47 -9.49 4.76
N LEU A 127 -19.53 -9.16 5.48
CA LEU A 127 -20.50 -8.13 5.07
C LEU A 127 -20.17 -6.73 5.59
N HIS A 128 -19.17 -6.57 6.50
CA HIS A 128 -18.87 -5.31 7.19
C HIS A 128 -17.99 -4.36 6.36
N ASN A 129 -18.24 -4.29 5.06
CA ASN A 129 -17.60 -3.34 4.15
C ASN A 129 -18.62 -2.74 3.20
N TYR A 130 -18.21 -1.71 2.48
CA TYR A 130 -19.04 -1.02 1.49
C TYR A 130 -18.49 -1.29 0.08
N PRO A 131 -19.01 -2.29 -0.66
CA PRO A 131 -18.52 -2.66 -2.02
C PRO A 131 -18.64 -1.54 -3.04
N VAL A 132 -19.53 -0.58 -2.78
CA VAL A 132 -19.70 0.65 -3.56
C VAL A 132 -19.50 1.83 -2.62
N ASN A 133 -18.40 2.55 -2.80
CA ASN A 133 -18.04 3.75 -2.03
C ASN A 133 -17.20 4.69 -2.89
N GLN A 134 -17.01 5.92 -2.45
CA GLN A 134 -16.32 6.97 -3.24
C GLN A 134 -14.79 6.81 -3.30
N MET A 135 -14.20 5.89 -2.56
CA MET A 135 -12.75 5.66 -2.53
C MET A 135 -12.32 4.45 -3.36
N HIS A 136 -12.97 3.31 -3.12
CA HIS A 136 -12.65 2.00 -3.70
C HIS A 136 -13.93 1.23 -4.04
N GLY A 137 -14.81 1.84 -4.83
CA GLY A 137 -16.07 1.23 -5.18
C GLY A 137 -16.02 0.48 -6.51
N MET A 138 -16.56 -0.73 -6.57
CA MET A 138 -16.58 -1.56 -7.78
C MET A 138 -17.20 -0.85 -8.99
N HIS A 139 -18.13 0.09 -8.77
CA HIS A 139 -18.71 0.91 -9.84
C HIS A 139 -17.69 1.73 -10.62
N ALA A 140 -16.57 2.12 -9.98
CA ALA A 140 -15.48 2.89 -10.58
C ALA A 140 -14.22 2.03 -10.82
N GLU A 141 -13.94 1.06 -9.96
CA GLU A 141 -12.75 0.19 -10.09
C GLU A 141 -12.83 -0.74 -11.31
N ILE A 142 -14.02 -1.23 -11.66
CA ILE A 142 -14.21 -2.11 -12.82
C ILE A 142 -13.89 -1.39 -14.14
N PRO A 143 -14.43 -0.19 -14.44
CA PRO A 143 -14.00 0.58 -15.59
C PRO A 143 -12.52 0.95 -15.57
N ALA A 144 -12.00 1.36 -14.41
CA ALA A 144 -10.58 1.69 -14.25
C ALA A 144 -9.68 0.47 -14.50
N PHE A 145 -10.10 -0.72 -14.11
CA PHE A 145 -9.39 -1.96 -14.41
C PHE A 145 -9.32 -2.23 -15.92
N LEU A 146 -10.43 -2.06 -16.64
CA LEU A 146 -10.43 -2.21 -18.11
C LEU A 146 -9.48 -1.21 -18.78
N ILE A 147 -9.51 0.03 -18.34
CA ILE A 147 -8.68 1.10 -18.91
C ILE A 147 -7.19 0.90 -18.61
N ASN A 148 -6.85 0.63 -17.36
CA ASN A 148 -5.45 0.69 -16.93
C ASN A 148 -4.75 -0.67 -16.94
N MET A 149 -5.48 -1.77 -16.75
CA MET A 149 -4.88 -3.09 -16.53
C MET A 149 -5.08 -4.04 -17.71
N HIS A 150 -6.22 -3.94 -18.44
CA HIS A 150 -6.48 -4.79 -19.59
C HIS A 150 -5.74 -4.26 -20.82
N GLN A 151 -4.52 -4.75 -21.06
CA GLN A 151 -3.75 -4.42 -22.25
C GLN A 151 -4.33 -5.10 -23.50
N VAL A 152 -4.29 -4.39 -24.65
CA VAL A 152 -4.74 -4.90 -25.94
C VAL A 152 -3.56 -4.78 -26.92
N GLU A 153 -2.89 -5.92 -27.16
CA GLU A 153 -1.70 -6.00 -28.02
C GLU A 153 -1.98 -6.77 -29.33
N ASN A 154 -3.12 -7.47 -29.38
CA ASN A 154 -3.55 -8.27 -30.52
C ASN A 154 -5.10 -8.40 -30.53
N VAL A 155 -5.63 -9.03 -31.59
CA VAL A 155 -7.08 -9.26 -31.76
C VAL A 155 -7.69 -10.07 -30.63
N LYS A 156 -6.97 -11.10 -30.13
CA LYS A 156 -7.47 -11.93 -29.01
C LYS A 156 -7.63 -11.13 -27.73
N ASP A 157 -6.74 -10.21 -27.43
CA ASP A 157 -6.87 -9.31 -26.28
C ASP A 157 -8.09 -8.38 -26.43
N ALA A 158 -8.35 -7.88 -27.65
CA ALA A 158 -9.54 -7.09 -27.94
C ALA A 158 -10.83 -7.90 -27.76
N GLU A 159 -10.86 -9.13 -28.21
CA GLU A 159 -12.00 -10.05 -28.00
C GLU A 159 -12.22 -10.32 -26.50
N ASN A 160 -11.16 -10.54 -25.73
CA ASN A 160 -11.22 -10.74 -24.29
C ASN A 160 -11.77 -9.49 -23.58
N TYR A 161 -11.36 -8.28 -24.01
CA TYR A 161 -11.91 -7.02 -23.50
C TYR A 161 -13.43 -6.94 -23.75
N ILE A 162 -13.86 -7.23 -24.99
CA ILE A 162 -15.28 -7.27 -25.35
C ILE A 162 -16.04 -8.30 -24.52
N GLN A 163 -15.44 -9.47 -24.28
CA GLN A 163 -16.08 -10.50 -23.46
C GLN A 163 -16.25 -10.05 -22.01
N ARG A 164 -15.25 -9.33 -21.44
CA ARG A 164 -15.40 -8.67 -20.13
C ARG A 164 -16.55 -7.66 -20.11
N LEU A 165 -16.71 -6.84 -21.16
CA LEU A 165 -17.87 -5.94 -21.27
C LEU A 165 -19.20 -6.71 -21.23
N ARG A 166 -19.30 -7.84 -21.94
CA ARG A 166 -20.50 -8.69 -21.94
C ARG A 166 -20.78 -9.33 -20.58
N ASN A 167 -19.73 -9.81 -19.92
CA ASN A 167 -19.80 -10.49 -18.63
C ASN A 167 -20.05 -9.52 -17.45
N LEU A 168 -19.95 -8.21 -17.67
CA LEU A 168 -20.18 -7.19 -16.64
C LEU A 168 -21.62 -7.26 -16.10
N LYS A 169 -22.59 -7.68 -16.92
CA LYS A 169 -23.96 -7.90 -16.49
C LYS A 169 -24.08 -8.93 -15.36
N LEU A 170 -23.31 -10.04 -15.44
CA LEU A 170 -23.29 -11.06 -14.39
C LEU A 170 -22.58 -10.54 -13.13
N LEU A 171 -21.42 -9.91 -13.29
CA LEU A 171 -20.68 -9.33 -12.16
C LEU A 171 -21.53 -8.32 -11.38
N PHE A 172 -22.24 -7.43 -12.07
CA PHE A 172 -23.08 -6.42 -11.42
C PHE A 172 -24.38 -7.00 -10.84
N LYS A 173 -24.89 -8.11 -11.38
CA LYS A 173 -25.95 -8.89 -10.71
C LYS A 173 -25.46 -9.37 -9.34
N GLN A 174 -24.30 -10.00 -9.27
CA GLN A 174 -23.69 -10.44 -8.01
C GLN A 174 -23.41 -9.26 -7.07
N LEU A 175 -22.93 -8.12 -7.60
CA LEU A 175 -22.72 -6.90 -6.81
C LEU A 175 -24.02 -6.40 -6.17
N VAL A 176 -25.11 -6.35 -6.93
CA VAL A 176 -26.44 -5.96 -6.42
C VAL A 176 -26.93 -6.93 -5.35
N GLU A 177 -26.77 -8.24 -5.56
CA GLU A 177 -27.09 -9.26 -4.56
C GLU A 177 -26.30 -9.03 -3.25
N ASN A 178 -25.02 -8.70 -3.38
CA ASN A 178 -24.16 -8.36 -2.26
C ASN A 178 -24.58 -7.06 -1.52
N LEU A 179 -25.02 -6.04 -2.27
CA LEU A 179 -25.56 -4.80 -1.68
C LEU A 179 -26.87 -5.08 -0.92
N ARG A 180 -27.78 -5.86 -1.51
CA ARG A 180 -29.04 -6.25 -0.87
C ARG A 180 -28.84 -7.13 0.36
N ALA A 181 -27.86 -8.03 0.34
CA ALA A 181 -27.51 -8.84 1.51
C ALA A 181 -27.05 -7.96 2.70
N ARG A 182 -26.28 -6.90 2.43
CA ARG A 182 -25.85 -5.93 3.45
C ARG A 182 -27.00 -5.07 3.95
N GLU A 183 -27.81 -4.55 3.05
CA GLU A 183 -29.03 -3.80 3.38
C GLU A 183 -29.93 -4.58 4.33
N LYS A 184 -30.18 -5.86 4.05
CA LYS A 184 -31.01 -6.75 4.87
C LYS A 184 -30.52 -6.90 6.31
N VAL A 185 -29.23 -6.76 6.56
CA VAL A 185 -28.62 -6.83 7.89
C VAL A 185 -28.27 -5.44 8.47
N GLY A 186 -28.76 -4.35 7.84
CA GLY A 186 -28.57 -2.98 8.33
C GLY A 186 -27.18 -2.39 8.06
N ILE A 187 -26.41 -2.95 7.12
CA ILE A 187 -25.09 -2.43 6.75
C ILE A 187 -25.19 -1.59 5.47
N LEU A 188 -25.30 -0.29 5.66
CA LEU A 188 -25.36 0.72 4.60
C LEU A 188 -24.31 1.80 4.83
N PRO A 189 -23.68 2.34 3.75
CA PRO A 189 -22.81 3.49 3.88
C PRO A 189 -23.60 4.73 4.33
N PRO A 190 -22.95 5.74 4.94
CA PRO A 190 -23.61 7.00 5.26
C PRO A 190 -24.11 7.72 4.00
N LYS A 191 -25.15 8.54 4.17
CA LYS A 191 -25.88 9.18 3.08
C LYS A 191 -25.00 9.97 2.10
N PHE A 192 -23.96 10.66 2.59
CA PHE A 192 -23.04 11.44 1.73
C PHE A 192 -22.33 10.60 0.65
N VAL A 193 -22.18 9.30 0.86
CA VAL A 193 -21.52 8.39 -0.09
C VAL A 193 -22.34 8.27 -1.38
N PHE A 194 -23.68 8.21 -1.23
CA PHE A 194 -24.57 7.92 -2.36
C PHE A 194 -24.51 8.99 -3.46
N ALA A 195 -24.52 10.28 -3.10
CA ALA A 195 -24.42 11.35 -4.08
C ALA A 195 -23.19 11.19 -4.99
N LYS A 196 -22.03 10.84 -4.42
CA LYS A 196 -20.77 10.67 -5.15
C LYS A 196 -20.75 9.42 -6.02
N VAL A 197 -21.21 8.29 -5.49
CA VAL A 197 -21.21 7.04 -6.26
C VAL A 197 -22.28 7.00 -7.35
N LEU A 198 -23.40 7.68 -7.14
CA LEU A 198 -24.43 7.88 -8.17
C LEU A 198 -23.92 8.76 -9.31
N GLU A 199 -23.26 9.88 -8.99
CA GLU A 199 -22.64 10.74 -9.98
C GLU A 199 -21.60 9.97 -10.81
N ALA A 200 -20.67 9.28 -10.15
CA ALA A 200 -19.65 8.46 -10.82
C ALA A 200 -20.28 7.39 -11.71
N SER A 201 -21.30 6.66 -11.20
CA SER A 201 -21.98 5.61 -11.96
C SER A 201 -22.70 6.17 -13.21
N ARG A 202 -23.35 7.33 -13.09
CA ARG A 202 -24.00 8.00 -14.24
C ARG A 202 -22.99 8.47 -15.27
N ASN A 203 -21.83 8.93 -14.84
CA ASN A 203 -20.75 9.39 -15.75
C ASN A 203 -20.19 8.24 -16.61
N ILE A 204 -20.13 7.02 -16.10
CA ILE A 204 -19.67 5.84 -16.90
C ILE A 204 -20.58 5.55 -18.07
N ILE A 205 -21.89 5.75 -17.94
CA ILE A 205 -22.90 5.54 -18.99
C ILE A 205 -23.33 6.83 -19.70
N LYS A 206 -22.46 7.86 -19.67
CA LYS A 206 -22.62 9.10 -20.42
C LYS A 206 -21.84 9.02 -21.74
N GLY A 207 -22.36 9.65 -22.79
CA GLY A 207 -21.72 9.67 -24.12
C GLY A 207 -22.14 8.52 -25.03
N SER A 208 -21.64 8.53 -26.27
CA SER A 208 -21.91 7.46 -27.25
C SER A 208 -21.24 6.14 -26.79
N PRO A 209 -21.89 4.98 -26.92
CA PRO A 209 -23.15 4.69 -27.58
C PRO A 209 -24.38 4.75 -26.66
N PHE A 210 -24.27 5.23 -25.43
CA PHE A 210 -25.35 5.22 -24.44
C PHE A 210 -26.40 6.31 -24.71
N ASN A 211 -25.98 7.42 -25.30
CA ASN A 211 -26.83 8.51 -25.74
C ASN A 211 -26.32 9.13 -27.05
N VAL A 212 -27.09 10.06 -27.62
CA VAL A 212 -26.80 10.72 -28.90
C VAL A 212 -25.84 11.95 -28.77
N SER A 213 -25.22 12.18 -27.61
CA SER A 213 -24.16 13.17 -27.49
C SER A 213 -22.99 12.75 -28.39
N GLY A 214 -22.39 13.67 -29.14
CA GLY A 214 -21.35 13.39 -30.14
C GLY A 214 -20.05 12.80 -29.54
N GLU A 215 -19.85 12.90 -28.22
CA GLU A 215 -18.64 12.41 -27.52
C GLU A 215 -18.75 10.93 -27.20
N ALA A 216 -17.62 10.22 -27.33
CA ALA A 216 -17.54 8.82 -26.91
C ALA A 216 -17.57 8.69 -25.38
N SER A 217 -18.24 7.67 -24.87
CA SER A 217 -18.13 7.30 -23.45
C SER A 217 -16.69 6.87 -23.11
N THR A 218 -16.30 7.01 -21.85
CA THR A 218 -14.95 6.69 -21.39
C THR A 218 -14.47 5.30 -21.82
N LEU A 219 -15.31 4.27 -21.68
CA LEU A 219 -14.95 2.90 -22.08
C LEU A 219 -14.86 2.73 -23.60
N LEU A 220 -15.71 3.42 -24.38
CA LEU A 220 -15.61 3.36 -25.83
C LEU A 220 -14.39 4.11 -26.35
N ALA A 221 -14.06 5.24 -25.76
CA ALA A 221 -12.86 6.02 -26.10
C ALA A 221 -11.58 5.20 -25.84
N ASP A 222 -11.46 4.61 -24.65
CA ASP A 222 -10.35 3.73 -24.28
C ASP A 222 -10.19 2.56 -25.25
N PHE A 223 -11.28 1.82 -25.49
CA PHE A 223 -11.24 0.67 -26.40
C PHE A 223 -10.85 1.09 -27.82
N THR A 224 -11.41 2.19 -28.31
CA THR A 224 -11.09 2.72 -29.65
C THR A 224 -9.63 3.12 -29.76
N GLU A 225 -9.08 3.77 -28.74
CA GLU A 225 -7.66 4.13 -28.69
C GLU A 225 -6.76 2.88 -28.71
N LYS A 226 -7.09 1.87 -27.90
CA LYS A 226 -6.33 0.59 -27.86
C LYS A 226 -6.36 -0.11 -29.22
N ILE A 227 -7.54 -0.19 -29.87
CA ILE A 227 -7.69 -0.79 -31.21
C ILE A 227 -6.93 -0.01 -32.27
N SER A 228 -6.89 1.32 -32.20
CA SER A 228 -6.17 2.15 -33.19
C SER A 228 -4.69 1.81 -33.27
N LYS A 229 -4.09 1.34 -32.17
CA LYS A 229 -2.67 0.99 -32.06
C LYS A 229 -2.32 -0.39 -32.63
N LEU A 230 -3.32 -1.22 -32.93
CA LEU A 230 -3.10 -2.55 -33.50
C LEU A 230 -2.71 -2.49 -34.99
N SER A 231 -1.77 -3.31 -35.39
CA SER A 231 -1.36 -3.50 -36.79
C SER A 231 -2.28 -4.53 -37.49
N ILE A 232 -3.56 -4.17 -37.67
CA ILE A 232 -4.59 -4.99 -38.33
C ILE A 232 -5.37 -4.16 -39.36
N PRO A 233 -6.08 -4.81 -40.33
CA PRO A 233 -6.87 -4.10 -41.34
C PRO A 233 -7.91 -3.15 -40.73
N GLU A 234 -8.13 -2.00 -41.35
CA GLU A 234 -9.10 -1.01 -40.86
C GLU A 234 -10.55 -1.54 -40.80
N GLY A 235 -10.91 -2.47 -41.70
CA GLY A 235 -12.22 -3.16 -41.66
C GLY A 235 -12.40 -3.98 -40.40
N GLU A 236 -11.32 -4.64 -39.92
CA GLU A 236 -11.32 -5.42 -38.69
C GLU A 236 -11.38 -4.53 -37.45
N LYS A 237 -10.62 -3.41 -37.43
CA LYS A 237 -10.74 -2.39 -36.37
C LYS A 237 -12.17 -1.88 -36.22
N LYS A 238 -12.80 -1.48 -37.35
CA LYS A 238 -14.20 -1.03 -37.37
C LYS A 238 -15.17 -2.08 -36.85
N ASN A 239 -14.96 -3.35 -37.21
CA ASN A 239 -15.79 -4.47 -36.73
C ASN A 239 -15.64 -4.67 -35.22
N LEU A 240 -14.44 -4.70 -34.67
CA LEU A 240 -14.20 -4.81 -33.23
C LEU A 240 -14.86 -3.67 -32.45
N ILE A 241 -14.72 -2.42 -32.91
CA ILE A 241 -15.37 -1.24 -32.31
C ILE A 241 -16.90 -1.38 -32.36
N LYS A 242 -17.46 -1.85 -33.48
CA LYS A 242 -18.91 -2.11 -33.61
C LYS A 242 -19.40 -3.14 -32.59
N ILE A 243 -18.66 -4.23 -32.40
CA ILE A 243 -19.00 -5.29 -31.44
C ILE A 243 -18.91 -4.75 -30.00
N ALA A 244 -17.88 -3.96 -29.68
CA ALA A 244 -17.73 -3.31 -28.38
C ALA A 244 -18.89 -2.35 -28.08
N ARG A 245 -19.30 -1.51 -29.06
CA ARG A 245 -20.50 -0.66 -28.95
C ARG A 245 -21.75 -1.45 -28.58
N LYS A 246 -21.95 -2.59 -29.24
CA LYS A 246 -23.07 -3.49 -28.94
C LYS A 246 -23.00 -4.01 -27.51
N ALA A 247 -21.82 -4.50 -27.07
CA ALA A 247 -21.60 -4.99 -25.70
C ALA A 247 -21.85 -3.89 -24.64
N LEU A 248 -21.44 -2.65 -24.90
CA LEU A 248 -21.70 -1.51 -24.04
C LEU A 248 -23.20 -1.26 -23.84
N VAL A 249 -23.99 -1.27 -24.92
CA VAL A 249 -25.44 -1.01 -24.86
C VAL A 249 -26.19 -2.19 -24.26
N GLU A 250 -25.85 -3.43 -24.61
CA GLU A 250 -26.60 -4.63 -24.22
C GLU A 250 -26.23 -5.19 -22.84
N SER A 251 -25.03 -4.85 -22.34
CA SER A 251 -24.54 -5.40 -21.07
C SER A 251 -24.16 -4.33 -20.05
N VAL A 252 -23.33 -3.35 -20.42
CA VAL A 252 -22.84 -2.33 -19.48
C VAL A 252 -23.97 -1.37 -19.08
N LEU A 253 -24.75 -0.88 -20.03
CA LEU A 253 -25.85 0.05 -19.75
C LEU A 253 -26.90 -0.52 -18.79
N PRO A 254 -27.47 -1.73 -19.02
CA PRO A 254 -28.45 -2.29 -18.09
C PRO A 254 -27.84 -2.64 -16.74
N ALA A 255 -26.55 -3.05 -16.67
CA ALA A 255 -25.86 -3.31 -15.42
C ALA A 255 -25.77 -2.06 -14.55
N TYR A 256 -25.32 -0.93 -15.11
CA TYR A 256 -25.24 0.34 -14.38
C TYR A 256 -26.63 0.92 -14.06
N LYS A 257 -27.61 0.84 -14.97
CA LYS A 257 -28.99 1.26 -14.67
C LYS A 257 -29.58 0.52 -13.47
N ASN A 258 -29.35 -0.80 -13.38
CA ASN A 258 -29.80 -1.59 -12.23
C ASN A 258 -29.05 -1.19 -10.94
N LEU A 259 -27.73 -1.02 -11.01
CA LEU A 259 -26.94 -0.56 -9.87
C LEU A 259 -27.42 0.82 -9.37
N ILE A 260 -27.59 1.79 -10.27
CA ILE A 260 -28.06 3.15 -9.95
C ILE A 260 -29.43 3.08 -9.24
N LYS A 261 -30.37 2.29 -9.76
CA LYS A 261 -31.68 2.09 -9.13
C LYS A 261 -31.55 1.59 -7.69
N VAL A 262 -30.72 0.58 -7.46
CA VAL A 262 -30.49 0.03 -6.11
C VAL A 262 -29.86 1.07 -5.18
N LEU A 263 -28.87 1.82 -5.67
CA LEU A 263 -28.23 2.87 -4.87
C LEU A 263 -29.22 4.01 -4.52
N GLU A 264 -30.09 4.41 -5.44
CA GLU A 264 -31.16 5.42 -5.19
C GLU A 264 -32.18 4.93 -4.14
N GLU A 265 -32.50 3.63 -4.13
CA GLU A 265 -33.35 3.02 -3.12
C GLU A 265 -32.67 3.00 -1.75
N GLN A 266 -31.38 2.62 -1.70
CA GLN A 266 -30.59 2.58 -0.48
C GLN A 266 -30.32 3.97 0.11
N GLU A 267 -30.13 4.99 -0.74
CA GLU A 267 -29.95 6.39 -0.29
C GLU A 267 -31.13 6.89 0.55
N LYS A 268 -32.36 6.49 0.21
CA LYS A 268 -33.58 6.92 0.91
C LYS A 268 -33.65 6.45 2.36
N ILE A 269 -33.03 5.31 2.65
CA ILE A 269 -33.02 4.69 3.99
C ILE A 269 -31.67 4.83 4.72
N ALA A 270 -30.65 5.39 4.05
CA ALA A 270 -29.35 5.62 4.64
C ALA A 270 -29.38 6.73 5.69
N THR A 271 -28.64 6.55 6.78
CA THR A 271 -28.45 7.55 7.84
C THR A 271 -27.17 8.37 7.61
N ASN A 272 -26.94 9.40 8.45
CA ASN A 272 -25.70 10.17 8.47
C ASN A 272 -24.67 9.59 9.46
N ASP A 273 -25.00 8.49 10.13
CA ASP A 273 -24.09 7.85 11.08
C ASP A 273 -22.80 7.42 10.40
N ALA A 274 -21.69 7.98 10.87
CA ALA A 274 -20.39 7.85 10.20
C ALA A 274 -19.63 6.58 10.61
N GLY A 275 -19.76 6.15 11.87
CA GLY A 275 -18.94 5.06 12.42
C GLY A 275 -19.52 3.67 12.20
N VAL A 276 -18.66 2.67 12.30
CA VAL A 276 -19.05 1.25 12.21
C VAL A 276 -19.83 0.76 13.44
N TRP A 277 -19.84 1.51 14.52
CA TRP A 277 -20.66 1.25 15.71
C TRP A 277 -22.17 1.09 15.41
N LYS A 278 -22.62 1.63 14.26
CA LYS A 278 -24.00 1.45 13.78
C LYS A 278 -24.28 0.05 13.21
N MET A 279 -23.24 -0.71 12.89
CA MET A 279 -23.36 -2.04 12.29
C MET A 279 -23.58 -3.10 13.37
N PRO A 280 -24.23 -4.23 13.05
CA PRO A 280 -24.26 -5.39 13.95
C PRO A 280 -22.83 -5.80 14.35
N LYS A 281 -22.56 -5.95 15.65
CA LYS A 281 -21.21 -6.24 16.17
C LYS A 281 -20.13 -5.26 15.70
N GLY A 282 -20.50 -3.99 15.51
CA GLY A 282 -19.63 -2.97 14.93
C GLY A 282 -18.35 -2.71 15.75
N SER A 283 -18.46 -2.74 17.09
CA SER A 283 -17.29 -2.57 17.96
C SER A 283 -16.32 -3.74 17.89
N GLU A 284 -16.81 -4.98 17.86
CA GLU A 284 -15.97 -6.18 17.67
C GLU A 284 -15.34 -6.20 16.29
N PHE A 285 -16.11 -5.84 15.26
CA PHE A 285 -15.58 -5.66 13.90
C PHE A 285 -14.47 -4.61 13.87
N PHE A 286 -14.63 -3.45 14.50
CA PHE A 286 -13.61 -2.41 14.49
C PHE A 286 -12.33 -2.83 15.20
N ASN A 287 -12.43 -3.49 16.35
CA ASN A 287 -11.27 -4.04 17.04
C ASN A 287 -10.54 -5.07 16.19
N ASN A 288 -11.29 -5.97 15.53
CA ASN A 288 -10.70 -6.91 14.57
C ASN A 288 -10.00 -6.18 13.41
N ALA A 289 -10.64 -5.17 12.81
CA ALA A 289 -10.08 -4.38 11.73
C ALA A 289 -8.78 -3.65 12.16
N LEU A 290 -8.73 -3.09 13.37
CA LEU A 290 -7.51 -2.48 13.92
C LEU A 290 -6.38 -3.51 14.06
N GLN A 291 -6.65 -4.69 14.58
CA GLN A 291 -5.65 -5.77 14.68
C GLN A 291 -5.11 -6.20 13.31
N ARG A 292 -5.99 -6.33 12.31
CA ARG A 292 -5.57 -6.68 10.94
C ARG A 292 -4.74 -5.58 10.30
N THR A 293 -5.15 -4.34 10.47
CA THR A 293 -4.49 -3.17 9.87
C THR A 293 -3.16 -2.86 10.53
N THR A 294 -3.11 -2.81 11.86
CA THR A 294 -1.90 -2.47 12.60
C THR A 294 -0.99 -3.68 12.85
N THR A 295 -1.52 -4.90 12.72
CA THR A 295 -0.84 -6.15 13.10
C THR A 295 -0.28 -6.13 14.54
N THR A 296 -0.99 -5.40 15.43
CA THR A 296 -0.72 -5.29 16.88
C THR A 296 -1.99 -5.64 17.68
N ASN A 297 -1.84 -5.77 18.98
CA ASN A 297 -2.98 -6.01 19.90
C ASN A 297 -3.50 -4.71 20.53
N LEU A 298 -3.15 -3.54 19.97
CA LEU A 298 -3.60 -2.26 20.49
C LEU A 298 -5.12 -2.11 20.31
N THR A 299 -5.77 -1.65 21.36
CA THR A 299 -7.20 -1.31 21.39
C THR A 299 -7.45 0.06 20.74
N ALA A 300 -8.69 0.33 20.33
CA ALA A 300 -9.08 1.63 19.81
C ALA A 300 -8.76 2.78 20.79
N GLU A 301 -8.95 2.56 22.10
CA GLU A 301 -8.66 3.54 23.14
C GLU A 301 -7.16 3.83 23.26
N GLU A 302 -6.31 2.81 23.21
CA GLU A 302 -4.85 2.97 23.24
C GLU A 302 -4.37 3.71 21.98
N ILE A 303 -4.87 3.36 20.80
CA ILE A 303 -4.53 4.03 19.54
C ILE A 303 -4.95 5.50 19.58
N HIS A 304 -6.14 5.79 20.10
CA HIS A 304 -6.62 7.16 20.28
C HIS A 304 -5.68 7.98 21.19
N LYS A 305 -5.33 7.44 22.35
CA LYS A 305 -4.39 8.08 23.29
C LYS A 305 -3.00 8.30 22.70
N ILE A 306 -2.49 7.30 21.96
CA ILE A 306 -1.24 7.45 21.21
C ILE A 306 -1.35 8.60 20.22
N GLY A 307 -2.47 8.69 19.48
CA GLY A 307 -2.72 9.77 18.54
C GLY A 307 -2.68 11.16 19.21
N LEU A 308 -3.40 11.34 20.30
CA LEU A 308 -3.41 12.60 21.06
C LEU A 308 -2.02 12.99 21.57
N LYS A 309 -1.28 12.02 22.13
CA LYS A 309 0.11 12.23 22.60
C LYS A 309 1.04 12.67 21.46
N GLU A 310 0.95 12.01 20.32
CA GLU A 310 1.79 12.33 19.16
C GLU A 310 1.44 13.68 18.54
N VAL A 311 0.16 14.06 18.46
CA VAL A 311 -0.26 15.40 18.03
C VAL A 311 0.35 16.47 18.95
N ALA A 312 0.24 16.29 20.28
CA ALA A 312 0.81 17.22 21.24
C ALA A 312 2.35 17.33 21.10
N ARG A 313 3.06 16.20 20.99
CA ARG A 313 4.52 16.17 20.78
C ARG A 313 4.92 16.92 19.52
N ILE A 314 4.26 16.64 18.40
CA ILE A 314 4.60 17.27 17.11
C ILE A 314 4.31 18.78 17.16
N HIS A 315 3.25 19.22 17.80
CA HIS A 315 2.97 20.64 18.00
C HIS A 315 4.09 21.36 18.80
N GLU A 316 4.66 20.71 19.82
CA GLU A 316 5.81 21.30 20.55
C GLU A 316 7.07 21.39 19.67
N GLU A 317 7.35 20.36 18.87
CA GLU A 317 8.47 20.43 17.92
C GLU A 317 8.26 21.54 16.88
N MET A 318 7.03 21.72 16.38
CA MET A 318 6.69 22.81 15.46
C MET A 318 6.84 24.18 16.12
N ARG A 319 6.46 24.36 17.40
CA ARG A 319 6.72 25.61 18.16
C ARG A 319 8.22 25.88 18.33
N SER A 320 9.01 24.82 18.46
CA SER A 320 10.47 24.96 18.49
C SER A 320 11.03 25.47 17.14
N ILE A 321 10.44 25.05 16.03
CA ILE A 321 10.78 25.59 14.69
C ILE A 321 10.35 27.05 14.58
N MET A 322 9.13 27.42 15.03
CA MET A 322 8.68 28.81 15.04
C MET A 322 9.69 29.74 15.74
N LYS A 323 10.23 29.29 16.89
CA LYS A 323 11.27 30.03 17.62
C LYS A 323 12.56 30.18 16.78
N LYS A 324 13.00 29.09 16.11
CA LYS A 324 14.21 29.10 15.25
C LYS A 324 14.11 30.07 14.08
N VAL A 325 12.89 30.21 13.50
CA VAL A 325 12.66 31.15 12.38
C VAL A 325 12.16 32.53 12.84
N ASN A 326 12.18 32.80 14.15
CA ASN A 326 11.74 34.07 14.77
C ASN A 326 10.30 34.47 14.44
N PHE A 327 9.43 33.51 14.15
CA PHE A 327 8.01 33.79 13.91
C PHE A 327 7.32 34.20 15.20
N LYS A 328 6.64 35.36 15.17
CA LYS A 328 5.84 35.87 16.30
C LYS A 328 4.38 35.59 16.07
N GLY A 329 3.77 34.84 16.97
CA GLY A 329 2.35 34.47 16.89
C GLY A 329 2.07 33.08 17.43
N THR A 330 0.84 32.63 17.25
CA THR A 330 0.37 31.29 17.64
C THR A 330 0.76 30.24 16.59
N LEU A 331 0.72 28.96 16.96
CA LEU A 331 0.93 27.86 16.01
C LEU A 331 -0.08 27.89 14.86
N LYS A 332 -1.32 28.31 15.12
CA LYS A 332 -2.37 28.44 14.10
C LYS A 332 -2.04 29.54 13.08
N GLU A 333 -1.51 30.66 13.53
CA GLU A 333 -1.04 31.73 12.63
C GLU A 333 0.18 31.27 11.82
N PHE A 334 1.07 30.48 12.42
CA PHE A 334 2.19 29.89 11.70
C PHE A 334 1.70 28.90 10.62
N PHE A 335 0.68 28.08 10.90
CA PHE A 335 0.06 27.24 9.88
C PHE A 335 -0.49 28.06 8.71
N GLN A 336 -1.11 29.22 8.99
CA GLN A 336 -1.61 30.10 7.92
C GLN A 336 -0.46 30.74 7.14
N PHE A 337 0.61 31.17 7.80
CA PHE A 337 1.82 31.67 7.15
C PHE A 337 2.42 30.61 6.21
N MET A 338 2.69 29.41 6.71
CA MET A 338 3.26 28.32 5.92
C MET A 338 2.41 27.95 4.71
N LYS A 339 1.08 28.06 4.83
CA LYS A 339 0.13 27.76 3.77
C LYS A 339 -0.01 28.84 2.71
N LYS A 340 0.12 30.12 3.08
CA LYS A 340 -0.23 31.26 2.20
C LYS A 340 0.96 31.97 1.60
N ASP A 341 2.13 31.89 2.25
CA ASP A 341 3.29 32.66 1.79
C ASP A 341 3.87 32.04 0.51
N LYS A 342 3.97 32.89 -0.52
CA LYS A 342 4.40 32.47 -1.87
C LYS A 342 5.83 31.95 -1.91
N GLN A 343 6.68 32.27 -0.94
CA GLN A 343 8.04 31.74 -0.86
C GLN A 343 8.10 30.21 -0.80
N PHE A 344 7.01 29.57 -0.37
CA PHE A 344 6.92 28.12 -0.23
C PHE A 344 6.40 27.40 -1.47
N TYR A 345 6.14 28.10 -2.55
CA TYR A 345 5.54 27.51 -3.74
C TYR A 345 6.34 27.84 -5.00
N TYR A 346 6.51 26.87 -5.84
CA TYR A 346 6.97 27.10 -7.21
C TYR A 346 5.84 27.72 -8.03
N PRO A 347 6.14 28.63 -8.99
CA PRO A 347 5.13 29.20 -9.87
C PRO A 347 4.37 28.11 -10.64
N ALA A 348 3.08 28.32 -10.88
CA ALA A 348 2.24 27.40 -11.67
C ALA A 348 2.49 27.56 -13.19
N THR A 349 3.77 27.72 -13.59
CA THR A 349 4.25 27.81 -14.98
C THR A 349 5.01 26.54 -15.36
N SER A 350 5.33 26.39 -16.65
CA SER A 350 6.17 25.29 -17.13
C SER A 350 7.54 25.27 -16.47
N GLU A 351 8.15 26.46 -16.31
CA GLU A 351 9.47 26.63 -15.68
C GLU A 351 9.42 26.26 -14.20
N GLY A 352 8.36 26.66 -13.48
CA GLY A 352 8.16 26.31 -12.09
C GLY A 352 7.97 24.79 -11.88
N ARG A 353 7.23 24.12 -12.76
CA ARG A 353 7.09 22.65 -12.74
C ARG A 353 8.42 21.94 -13.01
N ILE A 354 9.20 22.42 -14.00
CA ILE A 354 10.54 21.89 -14.29
C ILE A 354 11.47 22.09 -13.09
N ALA A 355 11.46 23.28 -12.46
CA ALA A 355 12.27 23.57 -11.30
C ALA A 355 11.92 22.67 -10.10
N TYR A 356 10.62 22.42 -9.86
CA TYR A 356 10.16 21.48 -8.84
C TYR A 356 10.72 20.06 -9.11
N MET A 357 10.55 19.56 -10.33
CA MET A 357 11.02 18.21 -10.71
C MET A 357 12.53 18.07 -10.59
N LYS A 358 13.29 19.11 -11.01
CA LYS A 358 14.76 19.15 -10.84
C LYS A 358 15.15 19.09 -9.35
N LYS A 359 14.46 19.83 -8.49
CA LYS A 359 14.70 19.81 -7.05
C LYS A 359 14.36 18.46 -6.44
N ALA A 360 13.22 17.86 -6.81
CA ALA A 360 12.82 16.53 -6.33
C ALA A 360 13.85 15.44 -6.74
N THR A 361 14.35 15.49 -7.97
CA THR A 361 15.42 14.60 -8.43
C THR A 361 16.71 14.82 -7.63
N HIS A 362 17.11 16.06 -7.42
CA HIS A 362 18.30 16.39 -6.62
C HIS A 362 18.22 15.88 -5.17
N ILE A 363 17.04 15.94 -4.55
CA ILE A 363 16.84 15.38 -3.19
C ILE A 363 17.10 13.87 -3.18
N ILE A 364 16.56 13.15 -4.15
CA ILE A 364 16.80 11.70 -4.30
C ILE A 364 18.29 11.41 -4.54
N ASP A 365 18.94 12.15 -5.44
CA ASP A 365 20.35 11.92 -5.76
C ASP A 365 21.25 12.24 -4.55
N SER A 366 20.94 13.28 -3.78
CA SER A 366 21.66 13.60 -2.54
C SER A 366 21.54 12.47 -1.51
N MET A 367 20.35 11.89 -1.33
CA MET A 367 20.15 10.73 -0.44
C MET A 367 20.93 9.52 -0.93
N LYS A 368 20.99 9.25 -2.25
CA LYS A 368 21.75 8.13 -2.82
C LYS A 368 23.22 8.14 -2.39
N THR A 369 23.84 9.29 -2.33
CA THR A 369 25.28 9.41 -1.96
C THR A 369 25.57 8.95 -0.54
N ARG A 370 24.56 8.95 0.33
CA ARG A 370 24.68 8.67 1.77
C ARG A 370 23.99 7.39 2.23
N LEU A 371 23.41 6.60 1.30
CA LEU A 371 22.69 5.37 1.66
C LEU A 371 23.55 4.35 2.41
N ASN A 372 24.87 4.31 2.17
CA ASN A 372 25.79 3.42 2.88
C ASN A 372 25.85 3.66 4.41
N GLU A 373 25.44 4.84 4.87
CA GLU A 373 25.38 5.17 6.30
C GLU A 373 24.21 4.44 7.00
N LEU A 374 23.17 4.10 6.24
CA LEU A 374 21.94 3.49 6.77
C LEU A 374 21.71 2.05 6.30
N PHE A 375 22.30 1.60 5.19
CA PHE A 375 21.91 0.34 4.56
C PHE A 375 23.10 -0.47 4.06
N ILE A 376 23.11 -1.77 4.37
CA ILE A 376 23.97 -2.78 3.74
C ILE A 376 23.31 -3.20 2.43
N THR A 377 22.07 -3.72 2.52
CA THR A 377 21.28 -4.14 1.36
C THR A 377 20.62 -2.94 0.67
N LYS A 378 20.78 -2.85 -0.63
CA LYS A 378 20.19 -1.80 -1.48
C LYS A 378 19.56 -2.44 -2.71
N PRO A 379 18.45 -1.85 -3.26
CA PRO A 379 17.83 -2.39 -4.46
C PRO A 379 18.75 -2.25 -5.67
N LYS A 380 18.73 -3.25 -6.54
CA LYS A 380 19.38 -3.23 -7.86
C LYS A 380 18.60 -2.37 -8.86
N ALA A 381 17.27 -2.36 -8.73
CA ALA A 381 16.38 -1.58 -9.58
C ALA A 381 16.63 -0.08 -9.44
N ALA A 382 16.73 0.61 -10.56
CA ALA A 382 16.87 2.06 -10.60
C ALA A 382 15.57 2.77 -10.18
N LEU A 383 15.71 3.99 -9.62
CA LEU A 383 14.59 4.89 -9.33
C LEU A 383 14.61 6.08 -10.29
N LYS A 384 13.45 6.41 -10.87
CA LYS A 384 13.22 7.65 -11.64
C LYS A 384 12.21 8.54 -10.91
N VAL A 385 12.38 9.86 -11.05
CA VAL A 385 11.41 10.87 -10.60
C VAL A 385 10.69 11.38 -11.85
N LYS A 386 9.35 11.38 -11.84
CA LYS A 386 8.53 11.83 -12.97
C LYS A 386 7.35 12.68 -12.49
N ALA A 387 6.92 13.62 -13.33
CA ALA A 387 5.61 14.22 -13.17
C ALA A 387 4.51 13.21 -13.53
N VAL A 388 3.37 13.32 -12.84
CA VAL A 388 2.17 12.54 -13.22
C VAL A 388 1.73 12.98 -14.61
N GLU A 389 1.34 12.05 -15.45
CA GLU A 389 0.94 12.30 -16.81
C GLU A 389 -0.39 13.10 -16.87
N ALA A 390 -0.51 14.01 -17.83
CA ALA A 390 -1.61 14.96 -17.96
C ALA A 390 -3.00 14.29 -17.98
N PHE A 391 -3.11 13.09 -18.55
CA PHE A 391 -4.40 12.40 -18.64
C PHE A 391 -4.95 11.91 -17.28
N ARG A 392 -4.09 11.75 -16.25
CA ARG A 392 -4.50 11.26 -14.93
C ARG A 392 -4.17 12.20 -13.76
N GLU A 393 -3.49 13.33 -14.00
CA GLU A 393 -3.04 14.23 -12.93
C GLU A 393 -4.19 14.82 -12.09
N LYS A 394 -5.38 15.05 -12.68
CA LYS A 394 -6.56 15.58 -11.96
C LYS A 394 -7.09 14.63 -10.89
N SER A 395 -6.99 13.33 -11.12
CA SER A 395 -7.50 12.29 -10.23
C SER A 395 -6.43 11.68 -9.31
N ALA A 396 -5.16 11.84 -9.65
CA ALA A 396 -4.04 11.29 -8.88
C ALA A 396 -3.84 12.02 -7.54
N GLY A 397 -3.23 11.32 -6.57
CA GLY A 397 -2.73 11.93 -5.34
C GLY A 397 -1.59 12.91 -5.60
N LYS A 398 -1.15 13.62 -4.54
CA LYS A 398 -0.01 14.58 -4.61
C LYS A 398 1.28 13.90 -5.07
N ALA A 399 1.50 12.67 -4.63
CA ALA A 399 2.59 11.82 -5.04
C ALA A 399 2.23 10.36 -4.84
N PHE A 400 2.94 9.48 -5.54
CA PHE A 400 2.86 8.02 -5.32
C PHE A 400 4.08 7.33 -5.93
N TYR A 401 4.37 6.16 -5.40
CA TYR A 401 5.40 5.30 -5.93
C TYR A 401 4.81 4.21 -6.83
N GLN A 402 5.47 3.96 -7.96
CA GLN A 402 5.21 2.83 -8.84
C GLN A 402 6.42 1.89 -8.82
N GLN A 403 6.20 0.65 -8.40
CA GLN A 403 7.23 -0.35 -8.30
C GLN A 403 7.87 -0.70 -9.66
N PRO A 404 9.14 -1.17 -9.69
CA PRO A 404 9.78 -1.64 -10.91
C PRO A 404 9.07 -2.88 -11.45
N ALA A 405 9.27 -3.17 -12.73
CA ALA A 405 8.85 -4.43 -13.28
C ALA A 405 9.74 -5.58 -12.74
N ILE A 406 9.12 -6.73 -12.44
CA ILE A 406 9.85 -7.89 -11.88
C ILE A 406 10.95 -8.40 -12.83
N ASP A 407 10.73 -8.27 -14.13
CA ASP A 407 11.68 -8.64 -15.18
C ASP A 407 12.80 -7.59 -15.43
N GLY A 408 12.79 -6.48 -14.68
CA GLY A 408 13.76 -5.39 -14.81
C GLY A 408 13.54 -4.46 -16.02
N SER A 409 12.52 -4.68 -16.84
CA SER A 409 12.24 -3.86 -18.05
C SER A 409 11.88 -2.41 -17.76
N ARG A 410 11.36 -2.12 -16.55
CA ARG A 410 10.94 -0.79 -16.13
C ARG A 410 11.47 -0.47 -14.71
N PRO A 411 12.11 0.71 -14.51
CA PRO A 411 12.57 1.15 -13.19
C PRO A 411 11.39 1.48 -12.27
N GLY A 412 11.65 1.53 -10.96
CA GLY A 412 10.76 2.15 -10.00
C GLY A 412 10.57 3.63 -10.31
N THR A 413 9.40 4.18 -10.04
CA THR A 413 9.12 5.57 -10.35
C THR A 413 8.42 6.27 -9.18
N TYR A 414 9.04 7.34 -8.71
CA TYR A 414 8.40 8.33 -7.85
C TYR A 414 7.67 9.35 -8.72
N TYR A 415 6.36 9.39 -8.62
CA TYR A 415 5.51 10.35 -9.32
C TYR A 415 5.17 11.54 -8.43
N ALA A 416 5.42 12.77 -8.91
CA ALA A 416 4.98 14.02 -8.29
C ALA A 416 3.89 14.65 -9.15
N ASN A 417 2.76 15.04 -8.54
CA ASN A 417 1.62 15.59 -9.25
C ASN A 417 1.75 17.11 -9.40
N MET A 418 1.93 17.56 -10.63
CA MET A 418 2.11 18.98 -10.95
C MET A 418 0.81 19.68 -11.40
N TYR A 419 -0.34 19.02 -11.26
CA TYR A 419 -1.64 19.60 -11.67
C TYR A 419 -1.97 20.86 -10.89
N ASP A 420 -1.84 20.81 -9.59
CA ASP A 420 -2.10 21.93 -8.67
C ASP A 420 -0.84 22.27 -7.88
N MET A 421 -0.09 23.25 -8.37
CA MET A 421 1.16 23.70 -7.74
C MET A 421 0.94 24.37 -6.37
N GLU A 422 -0.25 24.91 -6.10
CA GLU A 422 -0.60 25.48 -4.79
C GLU A 422 -0.79 24.41 -3.71
N SER A 423 -1.02 23.18 -4.13
CA SER A 423 -1.08 22.00 -3.23
C SER A 423 0.29 21.35 -3.01
N MET A 424 1.37 21.83 -3.66
CA MET A 424 2.70 21.23 -3.67
C MET A 424 3.77 22.15 -3.05
N PRO A 425 3.70 22.45 -1.73
CA PRO A 425 4.65 23.35 -1.09
C PRO A 425 6.05 22.76 -1.06
N SER A 426 7.05 23.60 -1.29
CA SER A 426 8.47 23.22 -1.34
C SER A 426 8.99 22.66 -0.01
N TYR A 427 8.41 23.06 1.11
CA TYR A 427 8.80 22.55 2.43
C TYR A 427 8.41 21.08 2.67
N GLN A 428 7.52 20.49 1.87
CA GLN A 428 7.17 19.07 1.96
C GLN A 428 7.99 18.18 1.01
N MET A 429 8.80 18.76 0.13
CA MET A 429 9.47 18.01 -0.94
C MET A 429 10.43 16.94 -0.42
N GLU A 430 11.23 17.25 0.62
CA GLU A 430 12.17 16.27 1.17
C GLU A 430 11.43 15.08 1.78
N ALA A 431 10.45 15.33 2.64
CA ALA A 431 9.68 14.27 3.27
C ALA A 431 8.94 13.39 2.24
N LEU A 432 8.36 14.02 1.21
CA LEU A 432 7.65 13.32 0.14
C LEU A 432 8.59 12.45 -0.71
N ALA A 433 9.76 12.99 -1.06
CA ALA A 433 10.78 12.26 -1.82
C ALA A 433 11.34 11.06 -1.03
N TYR A 434 11.54 11.22 0.28
CA TYR A 434 12.02 10.14 1.13
C TYR A 434 10.94 9.08 1.37
N HIS A 435 9.66 9.45 1.44
CA HIS A 435 8.54 8.51 1.57
C HIS A 435 8.37 7.64 0.32
N GLU A 436 8.23 8.28 -0.85
CA GLU A 436 7.93 7.60 -2.11
C GLU A 436 9.19 6.97 -2.76
N GLY A 437 10.33 7.62 -2.59
CA GLY A 437 11.59 7.22 -3.20
C GLY A 437 12.49 6.44 -2.25
N ILE A 438 13.66 7.01 -1.96
CA ILE A 438 14.68 6.46 -1.08
C ILE A 438 14.88 7.38 0.13
N PRO A 439 14.92 6.79 1.34
CA PRO A 439 14.96 5.36 1.67
C PRO A 439 13.58 4.68 1.84
N GLY A 440 12.47 5.27 1.35
CA GLY A 440 11.11 4.83 1.56
C GLY A 440 10.64 3.67 0.69
N HIS A 441 9.52 3.86 0.01
CA HIS A 441 8.82 2.79 -0.71
C HIS A 441 9.68 2.11 -1.77
N HIS A 442 10.55 2.86 -2.49
CA HIS A 442 11.43 2.24 -3.48
C HIS A 442 12.40 1.24 -2.83
N MET A 443 13.05 1.62 -1.73
CA MET A 443 13.96 0.70 -1.02
C MET A 443 13.22 -0.57 -0.60
N GLN A 444 12.10 -0.42 0.10
CA GLN A 444 11.37 -1.55 0.67
C GLN A 444 10.81 -2.49 -0.38
N ILE A 445 10.11 -1.94 -1.39
CA ILE A 445 9.37 -2.74 -2.36
C ILE A 445 10.32 -3.37 -3.38
N ALA A 446 11.33 -2.63 -3.86
CA ALA A 446 12.30 -3.18 -4.81
C ALA A 446 13.16 -4.26 -4.17
N ILE A 447 13.66 -4.05 -2.93
CA ILE A 447 14.38 -5.11 -2.20
C ILE A 447 13.49 -6.36 -2.06
N ALA A 448 12.22 -6.21 -1.65
CA ALA A 448 11.31 -7.35 -1.49
C ALA A 448 11.08 -8.13 -2.78
N GLN A 449 11.01 -7.45 -3.94
CA GLN A 449 10.88 -8.09 -5.25
C GLN A 449 12.14 -8.84 -5.67
N GLU A 450 13.32 -8.33 -5.29
CA GLU A 450 14.63 -8.90 -5.61
C GLU A 450 15.05 -10.06 -4.70
N LEU A 451 14.32 -10.29 -3.59
CA LEU A 451 14.61 -11.42 -2.70
C LEU A 451 14.40 -12.76 -3.44
N GLU A 452 15.47 -13.53 -3.51
CA GLU A 452 15.42 -14.89 -4.04
C GLU A 452 14.78 -15.84 -3.03
N ASP A 453 14.25 -16.97 -3.52
CA ASP A 453 13.68 -18.07 -2.71
C ASP A 453 12.47 -17.70 -1.81
N LEU A 454 11.84 -16.56 -1.99
CA LEU A 454 10.58 -16.27 -1.31
C LEU A 454 9.38 -16.81 -2.10
N PRO A 455 8.43 -17.51 -1.43
CA PRO A 455 7.14 -17.85 -2.05
C PRO A 455 6.39 -16.60 -2.52
N MET A 456 5.65 -16.71 -3.62
CA MET A 456 4.95 -15.57 -4.24
C MET A 456 3.99 -14.87 -3.27
N PHE A 457 3.30 -15.59 -2.38
CA PHE A 457 2.41 -14.98 -1.39
C PHE A 457 3.15 -14.02 -0.43
N ARG A 458 4.46 -14.23 -0.18
CA ARG A 458 5.30 -13.32 0.61
C ARG A 458 5.77 -12.12 -0.21
N LYS A 459 6.19 -12.33 -1.47
CA LYS A 459 6.60 -11.23 -2.36
C LYS A 459 5.47 -10.24 -2.61
N LEU A 460 4.23 -10.73 -2.69
CA LEU A 460 3.01 -9.94 -2.91
C LEU A 460 2.27 -9.59 -1.62
N GLY A 461 2.83 -9.93 -0.47
CA GLY A 461 2.23 -9.65 0.84
C GLY A 461 1.97 -8.15 1.04
N ARG A 462 0.80 -7.83 1.58
CA ARG A 462 0.37 -6.44 1.82
C ARG A 462 0.03 -6.24 3.29
N TYR A 463 1.02 -5.87 4.07
CA TYR A 463 0.84 -5.47 5.46
C TYR A 463 0.97 -3.95 5.56
N THR A 464 -0.18 -3.26 5.57
CA THR A 464 -0.22 -1.79 5.45
C THR A 464 0.61 -1.09 6.52
N ALA A 465 0.57 -1.57 7.77
CA ALA A 465 1.36 -0.98 8.85
C ALA A 465 2.89 -1.15 8.67
N TYR A 466 3.32 -2.23 8.03
CA TYR A 466 4.73 -2.41 7.68
C TYR A 466 5.12 -1.48 6.52
N ILE A 467 4.33 -1.45 5.45
CA ILE A 467 4.64 -0.69 4.22
C ILE A 467 4.61 0.81 4.51
N GLU A 468 3.51 1.31 5.04
CA GLU A 468 3.31 2.74 5.32
C GLU A 468 4.07 3.21 6.57
N GLY A 469 4.25 2.30 7.54
CA GLY A 469 5.10 2.55 8.71
C GLY A 469 6.55 2.75 8.33
N TRP A 470 7.07 1.97 7.38
CA TRP A 470 8.39 2.18 6.80
C TRP A 470 8.47 3.49 6.03
N GLY A 471 7.49 3.80 5.17
CA GLY A 471 7.42 5.07 4.45
C GLY A 471 7.50 6.28 5.39
N LEU A 472 6.74 6.26 6.48
CA LEU A 472 6.75 7.34 7.47
C LEU A 472 8.03 7.34 8.33
N TYR A 473 8.61 6.19 8.63
CA TYR A 473 9.93 6.09 9.27
C TYR A 473 11.04 6.66 8.37
N SER A 474 10.91 6.48 7.06
CA SER A 474 11.83 7.01 6.06
C SER A 474 11.74 8.53 5.89
N GLU A 475 10.64 9.17 6.32
CA GLU A 475 10.57 10.62 6.47
C GLU A 475 11.35 11.10 7.72
N TYR A 476 11.44 10.26 8.75
CA TYR A 476 12.05 10.61 10.04
C TYR A 476 13.56 10.43 10.06
N ILE A 477 14.07 9.27 9.62
CA ILE A 477 15.49 8.90 9.79
C ILE A 477 16.49 9.85 9.08
N PRO A 478 16.19 10.48 7.93
CA PRO A 478 17.09 11.42 7.28
C PRO A 478 17.43 12.65 8.15
N LYS A 479 16.55 13.02 9.08
CA LYS A 479 16.86 14.11 10.04
C LYS A 479 18.06 13.79 10.92
N GLU A 480 18.22 12.56 11.37
CA GLU A 480 19.36 12.12 12.16
C GLU A 480 20.68 12.16 11.36
N MET A 481 20.60 12.14 10.03
CA MET A 481 21.74 12.30 9.12
C MET A 481 22.06 13.77 8.79
N GLY A 482 21.31 14.74 9.32
CA GLY A 482 21.48 16.16 9.02
C GLY A 482 20.76 16.67 7.76
N PHE A 483 19.91 15.87 7.15
CA PHE A 483 18.93 16.37 6.18
C PHE A 483 17.87 17.24 6.88
N TYR A 484 17.01 17.90 6.11
CA TYR A 484 16.09 18.92 6.65
C TYR A 484 16.84 20.11 7.29
N ALA A 485 17.96 20.50 6.70
CA ALA A 485 18.77 21.63 7.21
C ALA A 485 18.00 22.95 7.24
N ASN A 486 17.06 23.15 6.31
CA ASN A 486 16.14 24.27 6.34
C ASN A 486 15.03 24.02 7.39
N PRO A 487 14.84 24.91 8.40
CA PRO A 487 13.78 24.74 9.39
C PRO A 487 12.36 24.59 8.81
N TYR A 488 12.07 25.21 7.69
CA TYR A 488 10.78 25.05 7.02
C TYR A 488 10.63 23.66 6.40
N SER A 489 11.70 23.04 5.93
CA SER A 489 11.67 21.65 5.46
C SER A 489 11.42 20.66 6.61
N ASP A 490 12.03 20.91 7.78
CA ASP A 490 11.74 20.12 9.01
C ASP A 490 10.29 20.33 9.49
N PHE A 491 9.76 21.54 9.35
CA PHE A 491 8.32 21.75 9.57
C PHE A 491 7.48 20.93 8.58
N GLY A 492 7.88 20.84 7.32
CA GLY A 492 7.21 20.03 6.30
C GLY A 492 7.15 18.56 6.68
N ARG A 493 8.27 17.99 7.15
CA ARG A 493 8.32 16.64 7.71
C ARG A 493 7.33 16.45 8.86
N LEU A 494 7.37 17.39 9.82
CA LEU A 494 6.43 17.37 10.96
C LEU A 494 4.97 17.53 10.54
N ALA A 495 4.67 18.33 9.51
CA ALA A 495 3.31 18.50 9.00
C ALA A 495 2.78 17.20 8.38
N MET A 496 3.62 16.45 7.66
CA MET A 496 3.26 15.14 7.13
C MET A 496 3.08 14.11 8.25
N GLU A 497 3.94 14.10 9.25
CA GLU A 497 3.82 13.24 10.43
C GLU A 497 2.56 13.57 11.25
N LEU A 498 2.27 14.86 11.48
CA LEU A 498 1.09 15.35 12.19
C LEU A 498 -0.22 14.88 11.54
N TRP A 499 -0.27 14.96 10.20
CA TRP A 499 -1.41 14.45 9.43
C TRP A 499 -1.68 12.98 9.72
N ARG A 500 -0.62 12.17 9.85
CA ARG A 500 -0.73 10.73 10.19
C ARG A 500 -1.04 10.50 11.67
N ALA A 501 -0.58 11.36 12.57
CA ALA A 501 -0.95 11.31 13.99
C ALA A 501 -2.46 11.65 14.19
N CYS A 502 -2.97 12.68 13.52
CA CYS A 502 -4.39 13.02 13.54
C CYS A 502 -5.28 11.89 13.00
N ARG A 503 -4.78 11.06 12.06
CA ARG A 503 -5.52 9.87 11.59
C ARG A 503 -5.84 8.90 12.73
N LEU A 504 -4.94 8.69 13.69
CA LEU A 504 -5.18 7.82 14.84
C LEU A 504 -6.36 8.32 15.67
N VAL A 505 -6.42 9.64 15.89
CA VAL A 505 -7.46 10.27 16.70
C VAL A 505 -8.81 10.25 15.99
N VAL A 506 -8.83 10.64 14.70
CA VAL A 506 -10.10 10.79 13.96
C VAL A 506 -10.69 9.43 13.59
N ASP A 507 -9.90 8.46 13.15
CA ASP A 507 -10.40 7.13 12.83
C ASP A 507 -11.04 6.46 14.03
N THR A 508 -10.36 6.43 15.17
CA THR A 508 -10.89 5.89 16.42
C THR A 508 -12.01 6.77 17.01
N GLY A 509 -11.95 8.09 16.80
CA GLY A 509 -13.02 9.03 17.16
C GLY A 509 -14.33 8.68 16.46
N VAL A 510 -14.29 8.52 15.14
CA VAL A 510 -15.47 8.18 14.33
C VAL A 510 -15.98 6.78 14.65
N HIS A 511 -15.13 5.78 14.70
CA HIS A 511 -15.55 4.38 14.74
C HIS A 511 -15.75 3.82 16.15
N ALA A 512 -15.07 4.36 17.18
CA ALA A 512 -15.19 3.89 18.55
C ALA A 512 -15.84 4.93 19.50
N LYS A 513 -15.65 6.23 19.24
CA LYS A 513 -16.16 7.29 20.11
C LYS A 513 -17.39 8.03 19.55
N ARG A 514 -17.97 7.53 18.48
CA ARG A 514 -19.18 8.04 17.82
C ARG A 514 -19.08 9.49 17.32
N TRP A 515 -17.88 9.94 16.97
CA TRP A 515 -17.75 11.24 16.35
C TRP A 515 -18.50 11.30 15.03
N THR A 516 -19.13 12.43 14.80
CA THR A 516 -19.72 12.78 13.51
C THR A 516 -18.62 13.04 12.47
N ARG A 517 -19.02 13.05 11.20
CA ARG A 517 -18.15 13.47 10.08
C ARG A 517 -17.60 14.88 10.33
N GLU A 518 -18.45 15.79 10.80
CA GLU A 518 -18.14 17.20 11.04
C GLU A 518 -17.13 17.39 12.20
N GLU A 519 -17.27 16.63 13.27
CA GLU A 519 -16.30 16.63 14.38
C GLU A 519 -14.91 16.15 13.91
N GLY A 520 -14.87 15.10 13.10
CA GLY A 520 -13.62 14.64 12.48
C GLY A 520 -12.97 15.69 11.59
N ILE A 521 -13.76 16.37 10.74
CA ILE A 521 -13.29 17.46 9.88
C ILE A 521 -12.76 18.62 10.72
N LYS A 522 -13.51 19.02 11.74
CA LYS A 522 -13.10 20.08 12.66
C LYS A 522 -11.78 19.77 13.35
N TYR A 523 -11.59 18.52 13.81
CA TYR A 523 -10.35 18.12 14.45
C TYR A 523 -9.13 18.34 13.53
N TYR A 524 -9.22 17.94 12.25
CA TYR A 524 -8.14 18.19 11.27
C TYR A 524 -7.89 19.68 11.04
N ILE A 525 -8.95 20.49 10.88
CA ILE A 525 -8.83 21.94 10.64
C ILE A 525 -8.14 22.64 11.82
N ASP A 526 -8.49 22.24 13.05
CA ASP A 526 -7.94 22.87 14.24
C ASP A 526 -6.49 22.47 14.54
N ASN A 527 -6.07 21.29 14.10
CA ASN A 527 -4.79 20.71 14.50
C ASN A 527 -3.74 20.65 13.39
N THR A 528 -4.07 20.94 12.12
CA THR A 528 -3.13 20.78 11.01
C THR A 528 -3.09 21.98 10.06
N PRO A 529 -2.00 22.18 9.31
CA PRO A 529 -1.93 23.24 8.28
C PRO A 529 -2.69 22.90 7.00
N ASN A 530 -3.37 21.76 6.89
CA ASN A 530 -4.00 21.28 5.67
C ASN A 530 -5.26 22.09 5.29
N ALA A 531 -5.65 22.04 4.01
CA ALA A 531 -6.86 22.68 3.53
C ALA A 531 -8.13 21.97 4.05
N LYS A 532 -9.23 22.72 4.21
CA LYS A 532 -10.53 22.14 4.59
C LYS A 532 -10.97 21.02 3.62
N ALA A 533 -10.73 21.19 2.32
CA ALA A 533 -11.07 20.17 1.33
C ALA A 533 -10.32 18.86 1.55
N ASP A 534 -9.04 18.93 1.95
CA ASP A 534 -8.25 17.73 2.29
C ASP A 534 -8.79 17.05 3.56
N ALA A 535 -9.15 17.85 4.58
CA ALA A 535 -9.77 17.32 5.80
C ALA A 535 -11.08 16.59 5.52
N VAL A 536 -11.95 17.16 4.67
CA VAL A 536 -13.20 16.52 4.23
C VAL A 536 -12.91 15.19 3.53
N LYS A 537 -12.05 15.17 2.53
CA LYS A 537 -11.67 13.94 1.79
C LYS A 537 -11.10 12.88 2.73
N MET A 538 -10.29 13.30 3.69
CA MET A 538 -9.65 12.37 4.63
C MET A 538 -10.65 11.74 5.59
N VAL A 539 -11.55 12.52 6.19
CA VAL A 539 -12.58 11.98 7.10
C VAL A 539 -13.54 11.05 6.35
N GLU A 540 -13.95 11.44 5.15
CA GLU A 540 -14.80 10.59 4.30
C GLU A 540 -14.11 9.28 3.90
N ARG A 541 -12.76 9.28 3.75
CA ARG A 541 -11.96 8.07 3.58
C ARG A 541 -12.01 7.20 4.84
N HIS A 542 -11.79 7.78 6.04
CA HIS A 542 -11.87 7.01 7.29
C HIS A 542 -13.21 6.29 7.43
N ILE A 543 -14.31 7.00 7.16
CA ILE A 543 -15.67 6.48 7.31
C ILE A 543 -15.90 5.21 6.46
N VAL A 544 -15.37 5.16 5.24
CA VAL A 544 -15.57 4.00 4.35
C VAL A 544 -14.43 2.97 4.38
N MET A 545 -13.34 3.29 5.07
CA MET A 545 -12.16 2.43 5.23
C MET A 545 -11.72 2.39 6.71
N PRO A 546 -12.56 1.85 7.61
CA PRO A 546 -12.29 1.83 9.04
C PRO A 546 -10.94 1.16 9.33
N SER A 547 -10.20 1.69 10.29
CA SER A 547 -8.87 1.27 10.73
C SER A 547 -7.71 1.58 9.76
N GLN A 548 -7.91 1.63 8.45
CA GLN A 548 -6.82 1.75 7.46
C GLN A 548 -5.86 2.90 7.75
N ALA A 549 -6.39 4.03 8.20
CA ALA A 549 -5.63 5.22 8.48
C ALA A 549 -4.66 5.09 9.67
N THR A 550 -4.89 4.14 10.58
CA THR A 550 -4.06 3.93 11.77
C THR A 550 -2.72 3.26 11.45
N ALA A 551 -2.62 2.56 10.32
CA ALA A 551 -1.46 1.80 9.90
C ALA A 551 -0.16 2.60 9.90
N TYR A 552 -0.19 3.79 9.32
CA TYR A 552 0.98 4.66 9.08
C TYR A 552 1.75 4.97 10.36
N LYS A 553 1.09 5.63 11.29
CA LYS A 553 1.74 6.12 12.51
C LYS A 553 2.03 5.00 13.49
N ILE A 554 1.15 4.01 13.63
CA ILE A 554 1.41 2.82 14.46
C ILE A 554 2.62 2.04 13.90
N GLY A 555 2.71 1.88 12.58
CA GLY A 555 3.84 1.23 11.93
C GLY A 555 5.16 1.94 12.20
N MET A 556 5.21 3.26 11.99
CA MET A 556 6.39 4.09 12.30
C MET A 556 6.82 3.95 13.76
N LEU A 557 5.89 4.12 14.69
CA LEU A 557 6.18 4.07 16.12
C LEU A 557 6.71 2.69 16.54
N LYS A 558 6.18 1.59 15.96
CA LYS A 558 6.67 0.25 16.23
C LYS A 558 8.09 0.04 15.71
N ILE A 559 8.39 0.50 14.48
CA ILE A 559 9.75 0.41 13.92
C ILE A 559 10.75 1.19 14.79
N ILE A 560 10.40 2.43 15.20
CA ILE A 560 11.23 3.24 16.09
C ILE A 560 11.44 2.52 17.43
N ALA A 561 10.38 2.02 18.05
CA ALA A 561 10.47 1.31 19.34
C ALA A 561 11.36 0.07 19.26
N LEU A 562 11.30 -0.68 18.16
CA LEU A 562 12.14 -1.85 17.92
C LEU A 562 13.60 -1.46 17.69
N ARG A 563 13.87 -0.37 16.96
CA ARG A 563 15.21 0.18 16.78
C ARG A 563 15.81 0.61 18.13
N ASP A 564 15.05 1.34 18.92
CA ASP A 564 15.51 1.84 20.23
C ASP A 564 15.73 0.67 21.20
N LYS A 565 14.88 -0.36 21.17
CA LYS A 565 15.08 -1.61 21.90
C LYS A 565 16.41 -2.28 21.51
N ALA A 566 16.66 -2.45 20.21
CA ALA A 566 17.90 -3.04 19.72
C ALA A 566 19.13 -2.21 20.13
N LYS A 567 19.08 -0.90 19.97
CA LYS A 567 20.15 0.03 20.38
C LYS A 567 20.44 -0.05 21.88
N LYS A 568 19.39 -0.11 22.71
CA LYS A 568 19.53 -0.21 24.17
C LYS A 568 20.18 -1.53 24.61
N PHE A 569 19.79 -2.67 24.01
CA PHE A 569 20.32 -3.98 24.42
C PHE A 569 21.70 -4.29 23.85
N LEU A 570 22.02 -3.82 22.65
CA LEU A 570 23.28 -4.07 21.98
C LEU A 570 24.38 -3.05 22.30
N GLY A 571 24.01 -1.85 22.78
CA GLY A 571 24.99 -0.78 23.08
C GLY A 571 25.88 -0.47 21.86
N GLU A 572 27.20 -0.58 22.04
CA GLU A 572 28.19 -0.34 20.99
C GLU A 572 28.16 -1.37 19.84
N LYS A 573 27.58 -2.56 20.07
CA LYS A 573 27.39 -3.57 19.01
C LYS A 573 26.23 -3.24 18.07
N PHE A 574 25.43 -2.21 18.34
CA PHE A 574 24.29 -1.84 17.49
C PHE A 574 24.77 -1.19 16.20
N ASP A 575 24.38 -1.79 15.07
CA ASP A 575 24.53 -1.18 13.74
C ASP A 575 23.14 -0.97 13.12
N VAL A 576 22.81 0.29 12.84
CA VAL A 576 21.53 0.67 12.24
C VAL A 576 21.32 0.03 10.86
N ARG A 577 22.40 -0.25 10.13
CA ARG A 577 22.36 -0.88 8.80
C ARG A 577 21.89 -2.33 8.88
N GLU A 578 22.38 -3.06 9.89
CA GLU A 578 21.93 -4.44 10.13
C GLU A 578 20.50 -4.48 10.65
N PHE A 579 20.11 -3.53 11.50
CA PHE A 579 18.72 -3.39 11.91
C PHE A 579 17.80 -3.17 10.71
N HIS A 580 18.19 -2.30 9.77
CA HIS A 580 17.43 -2.07 8.55
C HIS A 580 17.38 -3.30 7.65
N ASP A 581 18.45 -4.10 7.59
CA ASP A 581 18.43 -5.39 6.88
C ASP A 581 17.45 -6.38 7.52
N VAL A 582 17.38 -6.45 8.86
CA VAL A 582 16.36 -7.27 9.55
C VAL A 582 14.94 -6.83 9.14
N VAL A 583 14.70 -5.52 9.00
CA VAL A 583 13.41 -4.99 8.57
C VAL A 583 13.13 -5.35 7.11
N LEU A 584 14.06 -5.12 6.18
CA LEU A 584 13.81 -5.08 4.73
C LEU A 584 14.00 -6.42 4.01
N THR A 585 14.92 -7.28 4.48
CA THR A 585 15.31 -8.50 3.75
C THR A 585 14.42 -9.71 4.02
N ASN A 586 13.34 -9.52 4.76
CA ASN A 586 12.35 -10.56 5.03
C ASN A 586 11.07 -10.43 4.17
N GLY A 587 11.03 -9.46 3.25
CA GLY A 587 9.82 -9.08 2.53
C GLY A 587 8.78 -8.43 3.46
N PRO A 588 7.58 -8.08 2.96
CA PRO A 588 6.52 -7.52 3.81
C PRO A 588 6.06 -8.52 4.87
N ILE A 589 6.05 -8.09 6.14
CA ILE A 589 5.68 -8.93 7.29
C ILE A 589 4.82 -8.14 8.29
N PRO A 590 3.99 -8.83 9.10
CA PRO A 590 3.27 -8.19 10.21
C PRO A 590 4.25 -7.64 11.27
N LEU A 591 3.88 -6.55 11.94
CA LEU A 591 4.74 -5.90 12.96
C LEU A 591 5.03 -6.83 14.16
N ASN A 592 4.11 -7.71 14.54
CA ASN A 592 4.34 -8.70 15.58
C ASN A 592 5.37 -9.77 15.16
N VAL A 593 5.48 -10.05 13.87
CA VAL A 593 6.53 -10.93 13.32
C VAL A 593 7.86 -10.18 13.23
N LEU A 594 7.84 -8.92 12.80
CA LEU A 594 9.03 -8.06 12.81
C LEU A 594 9.64 -7.96 14.22
N GLU A 595 8.82 -7.81 15.25
CA GLU A 595 9.28 -7.79 16.64
C GLU A 595 10.08 -9.06 17.01
N THR A 596 9.56 -10.23 16.65
CA THR A 596 10.28 -11.50 16.89
C THR A 596 11.63 -11.54 16.16
N LEU A 597 11.68 -11.10 14.90
CA LEU A 597 12.94 -11.08 14.13
C LEU A 597 13.97 -10.11 14.72
N VAL A 598 13.53 -8.96 15.23
CA VAL A 598 14.43 -8.02 15.94
C VAL A 598 14.92 -8.61 17.27
N GLU A 599 14.08 -9.35 18.00
CA GLU A 599 14.49 -10.06 19.23
C GLU A 599 15.51 -11.18 18.93
N GLU A 600 15.33 -11.92 17.85
CA GLU A 600 16.31 -12.89 17.37
C GLU A 600 17.65 -12.23 16.98
N TYR A 601 17.59 -11.06 16.29
CA TYR A 601 18.77 -10.27 15.95
C TYR A 601 19.53 -9.82 17.22
N ILE A 602 18.83 -9.26 18.21
CA ILE A 602 19.41 -8.86 19.48
C ILE A 602 20.09 -10.08 20.14
N SER A 603 19.37 -11.19 20.27
CA SER A 603 19.89 -12.41 20.92
C SER A 603 21.09 -13.02 20.20
N SER A 604 21.18 -12.86 18.87
CA SER A 604 22.32 -13.38 18.09
C SER A 604 23.62 -12.59 18.28
N LYS A 605 23.55 -11.36 18.82
CA LYS A 605 24.67 -10.45 19.03
C LYS A 605 25.00 -10.17 20.50
N SER A 606 24.07 -10.57 21.39
CA SER A 606 24.31 -10.49 22.85
C SER A 606 25.29 -11.57 23.27
#